data_928bcb80f03ce42abf145624abf75d0e
#
_entry.id   928bcb80f03ce42abf145624abf75d0e
#
_cell.length_a   1.000
_cell.length_b   1.000
_cell.length_c   1.000
_cell.angle_alpha   90.00
_cell.angle_beta   90.00
_cell.angle_gamma   90.00
#
_symmetry.space_group_name_H-M   'P 1'
#
loop_
_entity.id
_entity.type
_entity.pdbx_description
1 polymer ?
#
loop_
_entity_poly.entity_id
_entity_poly.type
_entity_poly.pdbx_seq_one_letter_code
_entity_poly.pdbx_strand_id
1 'polypeptide(L)'
;MESWWQQDTLGDWGTNRAACPPGHGLGKDGRPGECPQSYGILQNRYPFEKASWPGIGDSTAMNADTAYASWRSCYDGYEVWLNNVPRGEQYHAGDVWGCVGRWFAGRWHTAPAQRYIAQVKEYVRERIWLKPYFQQL
;
A
#
# COMPACT_ATOMS: atom_id res chain seq x y z
N MET A 1 -0.17 -1.37 10.40
CA MET A 1 -1.32 -0.54 9.92
C MET A 1 -0.76 0.59 9.09
N GLU A 2 -1.34 0.86 7.92
CA GLU A 2 -0.71 1.72 6.92
C GLU A 2 -0.64 3.20 7.35
N SER A 3 -1.68 3.72 7.95
CA SER A 3 -1.78 5.17 8.19
C SER A 3 -2.47 5.56 9.50
N TRP A 4 -2.92 4.61 10.31
CA TRP A 4 -3.80 4.88 11.44
C TRP A 4 -5.09 5.65 11.04
N TRP A 5 -5.60 5.42 9.84
CA TRP A 5 -6.78 6.10 9.26
C TRP A 5 -6.60 7.61 8.99
N GLN A 6 -5.38 8.07 8.87
CA GLN A 6 -5.09 9.49 8.57
C GLN A 6 -4.85 9.65 7.07
N GLN A 7 -5.61 10.54 6.44
CA GLN A 7 -5.51 10.81 5.00
C GLN A 7 -4.22 11.56 4.64
N ASP A 8 -3.69 12.36 5.52
CA ASP A 8 -2.48 13.15 5.34
C ASP A 8 -1.18 12.40 5.67
N THR A 9 -1.27 11.08 5.94
CA THR A 9 -0.10 10.26 6.25
C THR A 9 0.83 10.15 5.04
N LEU A 10 2.09 10.47 5.26
CA LEU A 10 3.19 10.35 4.30
C LEU A 10 4.09 9.19 4.69
N GLY A 11 4.44 8.32 3.73
CA GLY A 11 5.24 7.12 3.98
C GLY A 11 6.25 6.81 2.87
N ASP A 12 6.98 5.70 3.06
CA ASP A 12 7.98 5.18 2.10
C ASP A 12 8.97 6.25 1.63
N TRP A 13 9.61 6.91 2.59
CA TRP A 13 10.58 7.98 2.32
C TRP A 13 11.80 7.46 1.55
N GLY A 14 12.18 8.17 0.50
CA GLY A 14 13.30 7.79 -0.36
C GLY A 14 14.01 8.98 -0.99
N THR A 15 15.22 8.70 -1.51
CA THR A 15 16.10 9.69 -2.09
C THR A 15 16.01 9.80 -3.62
N ASN A 16 15.20 8.92 -4.25
CA ASN A 16 15.04 8.93 -5.69
C ASN A 16 14.10 10.04 -6.15
N ARG A 17 14.65 11.12 -6.69
CA ARG A 17 13.88 12.27 -7.19
C ARG A 17 12.80 11.86 -8.22
N ALA A 18 13.03 10.86 -9.05
CA ALA A 18 12.07 10.40 -10.06
C ALA A 18 10.82 9.71 -9.45
N ALA A 19 10.91 9.31 -8.20
CA ALA A 19 9.83 8.72 -7.43
C ALA A 19 9.07 9.74 -6.57
N CYS A 20 9.52 11.01 -6.55
CA CYS A 20 8.83 12.09 -5.84
C CYS A 20 7.68 12.63 -6.68
N PRO A 21 6.46 12.77 -6.13
CA PRO A 21 5.36 13.37 -6.87
C PRO A 21 5.51 14.88 -7.02
N PRO A 22 4.82 15.49 -7.99
CA PRO A 22 4.75 16.95 -8.12
C PRO A 22 4.31 17.61 -6.80
N GLY A 23 5.03 18.64 -6.39
CA GLY A 23 4.78 19.32 -5.12
C GLY A 23 5.58 18.79 -3.93
N HIS A 24 6.00 17.52 -3.94
CA HIS A 24 6.68 16.82 -2.85
C HIS A 24 8.13 16.43 -3.23
N GLY A 25 8.92 17.40 -3.64
CA GLY A 25 10.34 17.17 -3.99
C GLY A 25 11.21 16.85 -2.78
N LEU A 26 12.45 16.42 -3.06
CA LEU A 26 13.41 16.08 -2.01
C LEU A 26 13.56 17.23 -0.99
N GLY A 27 13.39 16.93 0.27
CA GLY A 27 13.54 17.85 1.40
C GLY A 27 12.34 18.77 1.68
N LYS A 28 11.26 18.71 0.87
CA LYS A 28 10.10 19.61 1.04
C LYS A 28 9.18 19.25 2.20
N ASP A 29 9.08 17.96 2.53
CA ASP A 29 8.12 17.45 3.51
C ASP A 29 8.75 17.16 4.89
N GLY A 30 9.79 17.92 5.24
CA GLY A 30 10.40 17.89 6.56
C GLY A 30 11.50 16.85 6.75
N ARG A 31 11.84 16.03 5.73
CA ARG A 31 13.00 15.12 5.75
C ARG A 31 14.05 15.57 4.73
N PRO A 32 15.19 16.11 5.17
CA PRO A 32 16.25 16.59 4.28
C PRO A 32 16.71 15.49 3.31
N GLY A 33 16.72 15.81 2.00
CA GLY A 33 17.18 14.90 0.96
C GLY A 33 16.25 13.72 0.62
N GLU A 34 15.08 13.61 1.25
CA GLU A 34 14.09 12.57 0.99
C GLU A 34 12.77 13.18 0.52
N CYS A 35 11.95 12.38 -0.15
CA CYS A 35 10.55 12.68 -0.40
C CYS A 35 9.69 11.47 -0.04
N PRO A 36 8.42 11.69 0.38
CA PRO A 36 7.48 10.60 0.58
C PRO A 36 7.04 10.02 -0.77
N GLN A 37 6.84 8.71 -0.81
CA GLN A 37 6.38 8.00 -1.99
C GLN A 37 5.02 7.34 -1.80
N SER A 38 4.55 7.21 -0.55
CA SER A 38 3.24 6.66 -0.20
C SER A 38 2.38 7.69 0.48
N TYR A 39 1.08 7.69 0.17
CA TYR A 39 0.12 8.73 0.54
C TYR A 39 -1.20 8.15 1.00
N GLY A 40 -1.81 8.81 1.99
CA GLY A 40 -3.19 8.59 2.39
C GLY A 40 -3.43 7.35 3.24
N ILE A 41 -4.70 7.05 3.45
CA ILE A 41 -5.14 6.01 4.41
C ILE A 41 -4.68 4.60 4.06
N LEU A 42 -4.49 4.27 2.78
CA LEU A 42 -4.02 2.97 2.32
C LEU A 42 -2.60 3.01 1.75
N GLN A 43 -1.88 4.12 1.94
CA GLN A 43 -0.48 4.26 1.54
C GLN A 43 -0.22 3.89 0.08
N ASN A 44 -1.07 4.41 -0.84
CA ASN A 44 -0.84 4.24 -2.28
C ASN A 44 0.51 4.84 -2.68
N ARG A 45 1.29 4.09 -3.44
CA ARG A 45 2.63 4.51 -3.83
C ARG A 45 2.63 5.26 -5.16
N TYR A 46 2.98 6.54 -5.13
CA TYR A 46 3.04 7.41 -6.30
C TYR A 46 3.82 6.81 -7.49
N PRO A 47 5.00 6.18 -7.32
CA PRO A 47 5.75 5.63 -8.47
C PRO A 47 4.97 4.60 -9.29
N PHE A 48 4.00 3.92 -8.68
CA PHE A 48 3.16 2.91 -9.36
C PHE A 48 1.78 3.46 -9.75
N GLU A 49 1.30 4.51 -9.07
CA GLU A 49 -0.05 5.07 -9.22
C GLU A 49 -0.04 6.51 -9.74
N LYS A 50 0.89 6.82 -10.65
CA LYS A 50 1.09 8.19 -11.18
C LYS A 50 -0.17 8.76 -11.83
N ALA A 51 -0.98 7.92 -12.48
CA ALA A 51 -2.22 8.33 -13.15
C ALA A 51 -3.30 8.80 -12.16
N SER A 52 -3.22 8.37 -10.89
CA SER A 52 -4.16 8.75 -9.83
C SER A 52 -3.68 9.94 -9.00
N TRP A 53 -2.54 10.54 -9.34
CA TRP A 53 -2.04 11.76 -8.71
C TRP A 53 -2.76 13.01 -9.26
N PRO A 54 -3.13 14.02 -8.42
CA PRO A 54 -2.89 14.10 -6.97
C PRO A 54 -3.95 13.42 -6.09
N GLY A 55 -4.98 12.85 -6.67
CA GLY A 55 -6.15 12.32 -5.97
C GLY A 55 -5.84 11.33 -4.83
N ILE A 56 -4.81 10.48 -4.98
CA ILE A 56 -4.38 9.55 -3.91
C ILE A 56 -3.83 10.28 -2.67
N GLY A 57 -3.32 11.50 -2.83
CA GLY A 57 -2.88 12.35 -1.72
C GLY A 57 -4.00 13.21 -1.14
N ASP A 58 -4.89 13.71 -2.00
CA ASP A 58 -5.85 14.75 -1.64
C ASP A 58 -7.24 14.22 -1.24
N SER A 59 -7.57 12.97 -1.57
CA SER A 59 -8.90 12.42 -1.38
C SER A 59 -8.88 11.01 -0.80
N THR A 60 -9.50 10.83 0.37
CA THR A 60 -9.71 9.52 0.99
C THR A 60 -10.46 8.56 0.06
N ALA A 61 -11.48 9.04 -0.63
CA ALA A 61 -12.27 8.23 -1.57
C ALA A 61 -11.41 7.77 -2.74
N MET A 62 -10.64 8.66 -3.37
CA MET A 62 -9.74 8.33 -4.48
C MET A 62 -8.61 7.40 -4.03
N ASN A 63 -8.09 7.61 -2.82
CA ASN A 63 -7.08 6.73 -2.24
C ASN A 63 -7.61 5.30 -2.05
N ALA A 64 -8.81 5.15 -1.49
CA ALA A 64 -9.45 3.86 -1.29
C ALA A 64 -9.81 3.18 -2.61
N ASP A 65 -10.34 3.92 -3.58
CA ASP A 65 -10.73 3.41 -4.90
C ASP A 65 -9.52 2.90 -5.68
N THR A 66 -8.43 3.67 -5.70
CA THR A 66 -7.16 3.27 -6.34
C THR A 66 -6.58 2.00 -5.71
N ALA A 67 -6.55 1.93 -4.38
CA ALA A 67 -6.09 0.74 -3.67
C ALA A 67 -6.97 -0.49 -3.97
N TYR A 68 -8.29 -0.31 -3.99
CA TYR A 68 -9.23 -1.37 -4.33
C TYR A 68 -9.05 -1.86 -5.77
N ALA A 69 -8.90 -0.95 -6.73
CA ALA A 69 -8.65 -1.32 -8.13
C ALA A 69 -7.36 -2.13 -8.29
N SER A 70 -6.28 -1.74 -7.61
CA SER A 70 -5.02 -2.49 -7.60
C SER A 70 -5.18 -3.88 -6.97
N TRP A 71 -5.90 -3.97 -5.84
CA TRP A 71 -6.19 -5.25 -5.21
C TRP A 71 -7.08 -6.14 -6.09
N ARG A 72 -8.11 -5.58 -6.75
CA ARG A 72 -8.95 -6.28 -7.71
C ARG A 72 -8.15 -6.82 -8.89
N SER A 73 -7.23 -6.02 -9.43
CA SER A 73 -6.33 -6.47 -10.50
C SER A 73 -5.55 -7.73 -10.11
N CYS A 74 -5.04 -7.77 -8.88
CA CYS A 74 -4.39 -8.95 -8.32
C CYS A 74 -5.37 -10.13 -8.21
N TYR A 75 -6.54 -9.92 -7.61
CA TYR A 75 -7.52 -10.98 -7.38
C TYR A 75 -8.09 -11.57 -8.67
N ASP A 76 -8.33 -10.73 -9.67
CA ASP A 76 -8.89 -11.14 -10.96
C ASP A 76 -7.87 -11.77 -11.93
N GLY A 77 -6.59 -11.86 -11.53
CA GLY A 77 -5.58 -12.59 -12.32
C GLY A 77 -4.77 -11.73 -13.29
N TYR A 78 -4.88 -10.41 -13.24
CA TYR A 78 -4.17 -9.53 -14.19
C TYR A 78 -2.71 -9.29 -13.85
N GLU A 79 -2.25 -9.66 -12.67
CA GLU A 79 -0.87 -9.41 -12.22
C GLU A 79 0.10 -10.55 -12.55
N VAL A 80 0.00 -11.10 -13.76
CA VAL A 80 0.85 -12.22 -14.25
C VAL A 80 2.36 -11.94 -14.14
N TRP A 81 2.75 -10.66 -14.07
CA TRP A 81 4.13 -10.25 -13.88
C TRP A 81 4.74 -10.78 -12.58
N LEU A 82 3.90 -11.09 -11.58
CA LEU A 82 4.33 -11.70 -10.31
C LEU A 82 5.05 -13.04 -10.51
N ASN A 83 4.81 -13.71 -11.64
CA ASN A 83 5.51 -14.94 -12.01
C ASN A 83 6.92 -14.71 -12.55
N ASN A 84 7.29 -13.46 -12.85
CA ASN A 84 8.59 -13.07 -13.40
C ASN A 84 9.53 -12.43 -12.36
N VAL A 85 9.14 -12.43 -11.11
CA VAL A 85 9.91 -11.85 -9.98
C VAL A 85 10.03 -12.87 -8.85
N PRO A 86 10.95 -12.66 -7.88
CA PRO A 86 11.06 -13.55 -6.72
C PRO A 86 9.73 -13.70 -6.00
N ARG A 87 9.32 -14.95 -5.76
CA ARG A 87 8.04 -15.32 -5.16
C ARG A 87 8.17 -16.59 -4.33
N GLY A 88 7.21 -16.83 -3.45
CA GLY A 88 7.14 -18.06 -2.66
C GLY A 88 6.45 -19.21 -3.38
N GLU A 89 5.50 -18.88 -4.28
CA GLU A 89 4.75 -19.86 -5.08
C GLU A 89 4.27 -19.24 -6.40
N GLN A 90 3.67 -20.06 -7.25
CA GLN A 90 3.08 -19.60 -8.52
C GLN A 90 1.88 -18.70 -8.27
N TYR A 91 1.87 -17.50 -8.89
CA TYR A 91 0.71 -16.60 -8.83
C TYR A 91 -0.50 -17.19 -9.54
N HIS A 92 -1.66 -17.05 -8.93
CA HIS A 92 -2.95 -17.41 -9.50
C HIS A 92 -4.05 -16.45 -9.04
N ALA A 93 -5.10 -16.33 -9.84
CA ALA A 93 -6.29 -15.55 -9.49
C ALA A 93 -7.07 -16.16 -8.31
N GLY A 94 -7.85 -15.34 -7.62
CA GLY A 94 -8.77 -15.77 -6.57
C GLY A 94 -8.16 -15.96 -5.19
N ASP A 95 -6.85 -15.75 -5.02
CA ASP A 95 -6.21 -15.82 -3.71
C ASP A 95 -6.28 -14.47 -2.99
N VAL A 96 -7.28 -14.32 -2.14
CA VAL A 96 -7.49 -13.12 -1.31
C VAL A 96 -6.26 -12.81 -0.47
N TRP A 97 -5.71 -13.82 0.20
CA TRP A 97 -4.61 -13.61 1.14
C TRP A 97 -3.28 -13.36 0.43
N GLY A 98 -3.07 -14.01 -0.71
CA GLY A 98 -1.94 -13.68 -1.57
C GLY A 98 -1.95 -12.22 -1.99
N CYS A 99 -3.12 -11.69 -2.38
CA CYS A 99 -3.26 -10.27 -2.75
C CYS A 99 -3.06 -9.31 -1.56
N VAL A 100 -3.48 -9.68 -0.36
CA VAL A 100 -3.18 -8.92 0.87
C VAL A 100 -1.67 -8.87 1.11
N GLY A 101 -0.97 -9.99 1.00
CA GLY A 101 0.49 -10.04 1.16
C GLY A 101 1.23 -9.28 0.06
N ARG A 102 0.75 -9.39 -1.18
CA ARG A 102 1.30 -8.66 -2.33
C ARG A 102 1.17 -7.15 -2.16
N TRP A 103 0.07 -6.67 -1.61
CA TRP A 103 -0.13 -5.25 -1.33
C TRP A 103 1.03 -4.65 -0.53
N PHE A 104 1.40 -5.29 0.55
CA PHE A 104 2.50 -4.85 1.40
C PHE A 104 3.89 -5.10 0.78
N ALA A 105 4.14 -6.34 0.33
CA ALA A 105 5.48 -6.78 -0.04
C ALA A 105 5.85 -6.48 -1.50
N GLY A 106 4.87 -6.14 -2.37
CA GLY A 106 5.09 -6.05 -3.81
C GLY A 106 5.52 -7.37 -4.45
N ARG A 107 5.34 -8.50 -3.76
CA ARG A 107 5.77 -9.84 -4.17
C ARG A 107 4.78 -10.89 -3.67
N TRP A 108 4.72 -12.01 -4.40
CA TRP A 108 3.75 -13.07 -4.16
C TRP A 108 4.28 -14.09 -3.15
N HIS A 109 3.58 -14.25 -2.02
CA HIS A 109 3.85 -15.24 -0.98
C HIS A 109 5.31 -15.34 -0.48
N THR A 110 6.07 -14.26 -0.57
CA THR A 110 7.41 -14.19 0.04
C THR A 110 7.32 -14.11 1.57
N ALA A 111 8.42 -14.32 2.27
CA ALA A 111 8.44 -14.24 3.73
C ALA A 111 7.91 -12.91 4.30
N PRO A 112 8.21 -11.71 3.73
CA PRO A 112 7.57 -10.47 4.15
C PRO A 112 6.05 -10.47 3.92
N ALA A 113 5.58 -10.97 2.77
CA ALA A 113 4.17 -11.09 2.46
C ALA A 113 3.44 -11.99 3.48
N GLN A 114 4.02 -13.14 3.81
CA GLN A 114 3.44 -14.09 4.77
C GLN A 114 3.34 -13.49 6.19
N ARG A 115 4.35 -12.74 6.62
CA ARG A 115 4.29 -12.04 7.92
C ARG A 115 3.15 -11.00 7.96
N TYR A 116 3.00 -10.24 6.89
CA TYR A 116 1.91 -9.27 6.79
C TYR A 116 0.53 -9.93 6.75
N ILE A 117 0.37 -11.02 5.99
CA ILE A 117 -0.86 -11.84 5.97
C ILE A 117 -1.22 -12.31 7.39
N ALA A 118 -0.24 -12.86 8.11
CA ALA A 118 -0.47 -13.33 9.48
C ALA A 118 -0.93 -12.20 10.40
N GLN A 119 -0.32 -11.03 10.31
CA GLN A 119 -0.69 -9.85 11.08
C GLN A 119 -2.11 -9.37 10.75
N VAL A 120 -2.46 -9.30 9.46
CA VAL A 120 -3.81 -8.87 9.05
C VAL A 120 -4.87 -9.89 9.52
N LYS A 121 -4.60 -11.19 9.41
CA LYS A 121 -5.49 -12.25 9.94
C LYS A 121 -5.71 -12.09 11.44
N GLU A 122 -4.67 -11.79 12.19
CA GLU A 122 -4.76 -11.51 13.63
C GLU A 122 -5.66 -10.30 13.91
N TYR A 123 -5.46 -9.19 13.21
CA TYR A 123 -6.28 -8.00 13.36
C TYR A 123 -7.77 -8.25 13.03
N VAL A 124 -8.04 -9.05 12.00
CA VAL A 124 -9.40 -9.46 11.65
C VAL A 124 -10.01 -10.33 12.76
N ARG A 125 -9.25 -11.30 13.28
CA ARG A 125 -9.68 -12.18 14.37
C ARG A 125 -10.00 -11.38 15.64
N GLU A 126 -9.15 -10.43 16.00
CA GLU A 126 -9.30 -9.60 17.19
C GLU A 126 -10.32 -8.47 17.01
N ARG A 127 -10.82 -8.24 15.80
CA ARG A 127 -11.69 -7.12 15.47
C ARG A 127 -11.14 -5.80 15.99
N ILE A 128 -9.88 -5.49 15.67
CA ILE A 128 -9.16 -4.34 16.23
C ILE A 128 -9.90 -3.01 16.07
N TRP A 129 -10.71 -2.85 15.02
CA TRP A 129 -11.53 -1.67 14.77
C TRP A 129 -12.60 -1.42 15.85
N LEU A 130 -12.90 -2.41 16.70
CA LEU A 130 -13.82 -2.28 17.85
C LEU A 130 -13.09 -1.95 19.15
N LYS A 131 -11.76 -1.89 19.16
CA LYS A 131 -10.99 -1.58 20.36
C LYS A 131 -11.04 -0.08 20.65
N PRO A 132 -11.08 0.33 21.94
CA PRO A 132 -11.22 1.73 22.32
C PRO A 132 -10.15 2.66 21.71
N TYR A 133 -8.90 2.21 21.65
CA TYR A 133 -7.81 3.00 21.08
C TYR A 133 -7.95 3.25 19.56
N PHE A 134 -8.76 2.43 18.89
CA PHE A 134 -9.01 2.58 17.46
C PHE A 134 -10.20 3.52 17.18
N GLN A 135 -11.10 3.66 18.14
CA GLN A 135 -12.29 4.50 18.02
C GLN A 135 -12.05 5.95 18.45
N GLN A 136 -10.85 6.25 18.96
CA GLN A 136 -10.44 7.58 19.40
C GLN A 136 -9.61 8.37 18.37
N LEU A 137 -9.50 7.82 17.15
CA LEU A 137 -8.73 8.43 16.05
C LEU A 137 -9.57 9.40 15.23
#